data_3bfc29ff75e86a6c03555cb5f4583d35
#
_entry.id   3bfc29ff75e86a6c03555cb5f4583d35
#
_cell.length_a   1.000
_cell.length_b   1.000
_cell.length_c   1.000
_cell.angle_alpha   90.00
_cell.angle_beta   90.00
_cell.angle_gamma   90.00
#
_symmetry.space_group_name_H-M   'P 1'
#
loop_
_entity.id
_entity.type
_entity.pdbx_description
1 polymer ?
#
loop_
_entity_poly.entity_id
_entity_poly.type
_entity_poly.pdbx_seq_one_letter_code
_entity_poly.pdbx_strand_id
1 'polypeptide(L)'
;MPVNFGDDLIDRSHFSYEVSVFAFANDVGNAIGPLLNKYPEHGVSLAVLGGVAMATGALTFGRRVTQTVGRSITPLDYSGALAAQASAAFGVHLFSMLGIPVSTSQAVVGAVIGVGLTKGARAVSGRKVATIVAGWVITPLCAAVFAAGLYRLLEVLVFKGA
;
A
#
# COMPACT_ATOMS: atom_id res chain seq x y z
N MET A 1 21.68 -0.41 32.00
CA MET A 1 20.25 -0.13 32.18
C MET A 1 19.49 -1.33 31.69
N PRO A 2 18.62 -1.95 32.48
CA PRO A 2 17.79 -3.04 31.97
C PRO A 2 16.78 -2.49 30.98
N VAL A 3 16.79 -3.03 29.77
CA VAL A 3 15.78 -2.73 28.74
C VAL A 3 14.46 -3.29 29.22
N ASN A 4 13.48 -2.42 29.45
CA ASN A 4 12.14 -2.84 29.88
C ASN A 4 11.35 -3.32 28.65
N PHE A 5 11.43 -4.59 28.36
CA PHE A 5 10.82 -5.21 27.18
C PHE A 5 9.31 -4.97 27.05
N GLY A 6 8.62 -4.69 28.16
CA GLY A 6 7.17 -4.42 28.16
C GLY A 6 6.81 -3.08 27.53
N ASP A 7 7.46 -2.01 27.97
CA ASP A 7 7.19 -0.64 27.51
C ASP A 7 7.63 -0.46 26.04
N ASP A 8 8.77 -1.06 25.66
CA ASP A 8 9.26 -1.07 24.30
C ASP A 8 8.31 -1.78 23.31
N LEU A 9 7.63 -2.84 23.72
CA LEU A 9 6.69 -3.57 22.86
C LEU A 9 5.39 -2.80 22.65
N ILE A 10 4.90 -2.09 23.69
CA ILE A 10 3.69 -1.26 23.61
C ILE A 10 3.94 -0.06 22.70
N ASP A 11 5.05 0.65 22.87
CA ASP A 11 5.41 1.81 22.05
C ASP A 11 5.56 1.43 20.56
N ARG A 12 6.17 0.28 20.28
CA ARG A 12 6.36 -0.23 18.91
C ARG A 12 5.06 -0.69 18.26
N SER A 13 4.12 -1.26 19.02
CA SER A 13 2.81 -1.66 18.50
C SER A 13 1.96 -0.44 18.16
N HIS A 14 1.98 0.60 18.98
CA HIS A 14 1.31 1.87 18.71
C HIS A 14 1.86 2.54 17.44
N PHE A 15 3.18 2.66 17.32
CA PHE A 15 3.80 3.21 16.13
C PHE A 15 3.43 2.46 14.85
N SER A 16 3.47 1.12 14.88
CA SER A 16 3.08 0.29 13.72
C SER A 16 1.61 0.46 13.38
N TYR A 17 0.73 0.63 14.37
CA TYR A 17 -0.69 0.88 14.15
C TYR A 17 -0.92 2.23 13.47
N GLU A 18 -0.34 3.30 13.99
CA GLU A 18 -0.50 4.64 13.41
C GLU A 18 -0.02 4.73 11.97
N VAL A 19 1.15 4.15 11.68
CA VAL A 19 1.69 4.05 10.32
C VAL A 19 0.74 3.31 9.39
N SER A 20 0.15 2.22 9.87
CA SER A 20 -0.78 1.40 9.07
C SER A 20 -2.08 2.15 8.80
N VAL A 21 -2.63 2.87 9.79
CA VAL A 21 -3.83 3.68 9.62
C VAL A 21 -3.60 4.81 8.62
N PHE A 22 -2.46 5.50 8.71
CA PHE A 22 -2.12 6.57 7.79
C PHE A 22 -1.96 6.06 6.34
N ALA A 23 -1.24 4.96 6.15
CA ALA A 23 -1.08 4.33 4.84
C ALA A 23 -2.43 3.92 4.24
N PHE A 24 -3.29 3.30 5.05
CA PHE A 24 -4.63 2.89 4.64
C PHE A 24 -5.50 4.09 4.22
N ALA A 25 -5.48 5.18 4.99
CA ALA A 25 -6.22 6.40 4.68
C ALA A 25 -5.74 7.03 3.37
N ASN A 26 -4.42 7.07 3.13
CA ASN A 26 -3.84 7.54 1.88
C ASN A 26 -4.31 6.70 0.68
N ASP A 27 -4.32 5.39 0.80
CA ASP A 27 -4.72 4.49 -0.28
C ASP A 27 -6.22 4.59 -0.59
N VAL A 28 -7.08 4.72 0.43
CA VAL A 28 -8.52 5.01 0.24
C VAL A 28 -8.69 6.35 -0.47
N GLY A 29 -8.00 7.41 -0.04
CA GLY A 29 -8.05 8.74 -0.66
C GLY A 29 -7.67 8.70 -2.15
N ASN A 30 -6.60 8.00 -2.49
CA ASN A 30 -6.16 7.84 -3.88
C ASN A 30 -7.18 7.07 -4.74
N ALA A 31 -7.81 6.03 -4.17
CA ALA A 31 -8.81 5.21 -4.88
C ALA A 31 -10.10 5.96 -5.16
N ILE A 32 -10.59 6.77 -4.23
CA ILE A 32 -11.87 7.50 -4.35
C ILE A 32 -11.70 8.91 -4.92
N GLY A 33 -10.48 9.44 -4.97
CA GLY A 33 -10.19 10.81 -5.40
C GLY A 33 -10.86 11.24 -6.71
N PRO A 34 -10.80 10.46 -7.80
CA PRO A 34 -11.49 10.76 -9.04
C PRO A 34 -13.02 10.88 -8.90
N LEU A 35 -13.62 10.08 -7.99
CA LEU A 35 -15.05 10.11 -7.71
C LEU A 35 -15.44 11.32 -6.86
N LEU A 36 -14.58 11.73 -5.93
CA LEU A 36 -14.79 12.92 -5.10
C LEU A 36 -14.86 14.20 -5.93
N ASN A 37 -14.04 14.30 -6.97
CA ASN A 37 -14.10 15.45 -7.88
C ASN A 37 -15.42 15.54 -8.64
N LYS A 38 -16.06 14.41 -8.92
CA LYS A 38 -17.32 14.34 -9.65
C LYS A 38 -18.55 14.44 -8.75
N TYR A 39 -18.46 13.89 -7.55
CA TYR A 39 -19.56 13.76 -6.57
C TYR A 39 -19.12 14.21 -5.18
N PRO A 40 -18.78 15.49 -4.97
CA PRO A 40 -18.23 15.97 -3.71
C PRO A 40 -19.20 15.83 -2.52
N GLU A 41 -20.52 15.87 -2.78
CA GLU A 41 -21.57 15.69 -1.77
C GLU A 41 -21.60 14.28 -1.17
N HIS A 42 -21.06 13.29 -1.87
CA HIS A 42 -21.01 11.89 -1.41
C HIS A 42 -19.67 11.51 -0.75
N GLY A 43 -18.85 12.48 -0.38
CA GLY A 43 -17.48 12.25 0.12
C GLY A 43 -17.38 11.24 1.25
N VAL A 44 -18.24 11.36 2.27
CA VAL A 44 -18.25 10.44 3.42
C VAL A 44 -18.68 9.03 3.00
N SER A 45 -19.71 8.91 2.18
CA SER A 45 -20.21 7.61 1.71
C SER A 45 -19.18 6.90 0.84
N LEU A 46 -18.48 7.64 -0.03
CA LEU A 46 -17.42 7.10 -0.86
C LEU A 46 -16.21 6.66 -0.02
N ALA A 47 -15.85 7.44 1.01
CA ALA A 47 -14.76 7.08 1.92
C ALA A 47 -15.07 5.80 2.71
N VAL A 48 -16.29 5.67 3.23
CA VAL A 48 -16.73 4.46 3.93
C VAL A 48 -16.75 3.26 2.99
N LEU A 49 -17.30 3.39 1.79
CA LEU A 49 -17.33 2.32 0.81
C LEU A 49 -15.93 1.87 0.39
N GLY A 50 -15.05 2.83 0.08
CA GLY A 50 -13.64 2.56 -0.26
C GLY A 50 -12.89 1.90 0.88
N GLY A 51 -13.10 2.38 2.12
CA GLY A 51 -12.50 1.81 3.33
C GLY A 51 -12.94 0.38 3.59
N VAL A 52 -14.23 0.07 3.49
CA VAL A 52 -14.77 -1.29 3.66
C VAL A 52 -14.27 -2.23 2.57
N ALA A 53 -14.26 -1.80 1.31
CA ALA A 53 -13.76 -2.60 0.19
C ALA A 53 -12.27 -2.93 0.38
N MET A 54 -11.47 -1.95 0.78
CA MET A 54 -10.03 -2.12 1.00
C MET A 54 -9.74 -3.01 2.22
N ALA A 55 -10.48 -2.83 3.32
CA ALA A 55 -10.38 -3.69 4.51
C ALA A 55 -10.69 -5.15 4.17
N THR A 56 -11.74 -5.39 3.37
CA THR A 56 -12.10 -6.74 2.91
C THR A 56 -10.96 -7.36 2.09
N GLY A 57 -10.35 -6.61 1.17
CA GLY A 57 -9.20 -7.06 0.41
C GLY A 57 -7.99 -7.37 1.28
N ALA A 58 -7.70 -6.52 2.27
CA ALA A 58 -6.59 -6.71 3.20
C ALA A 58 -6.80 -7.97 4.09
N LEU A 59 -8.00 -8.20 4.58
CA LEU A 59 -8.31 -9.38 5.41
C LEU A 59 -8.25 -10.70 4.61
N THR A 60 -8.63 -10.68 3.32
CA THR A 60 -8.65 -11.88 2.48
C THR A 60 -7.27 -12.22 1.90
N PHE A 61 -6.54 -11.24 1.39
CA PHE A 61 -5.31 -11.43 0.63
C PHE A 61 -4.05 -10.87 1.30
N GLY A 62 -4.19 -9.96 2.28
CA GLY A 62 -3.09 -9.20 2.86
C GLY A 62 -1.98 -10.07 3.46
N ARG A 63 -2.34 -11.20 4.11
CA ARG A 63 -1.36 -12.13 4.69
C ARG A 63 -0.34 -12.64 3.67
N ARG A 64 -0.77 -12.95 2.44
CA ARG A 64 0.12 -13.43 1.37
C ARG A 64 1.08 -12.33 0.92
N VAL A 65 0.56 -11.12 0.76
CA VAL A 65 1.37 -9.95 0.36
C VAL A 65 2.42 -9.63 1.43
N THR A 66 2.01 -9.54 2.70
CA THR A 66 2.92 -9.27 3.83
C THR A 66 4.03 -10.30 3.93
N GLN A 67 3.72 -11.60 3.77
CA GLN A 67 4.73 -12.65 3.77
C GLN A 67 5.71 -12.53 2.59
N THR A 68 5.21 -12.15 1.41
CA THR A 68 6.07 -11.98 0.23
C THR A 68 7.01 -10.80 0.41
N VAL A 69 6.51 -9.65 0.84
CA VAL A 69 7.32 -8.44 1.04
C VAL A 69 8.31 -8.63 2.20
N GLY A 70 7.82 -9.12 3.35
CA GLY A 70 8.63 -9.22 4.56
C GLY A 70 9.67 -10.36 4.58
N ARG A 71 9.54 -11.37 3.72
CA ARG A 71 10.43 -12.55 3.75
C ARG A 71 11.12 -12.88 2.43
N SER A 72 10.56 -12.43 1.31
CA SER A 72 11.04 -12.86 -0.01
C SER A 72 11.98 -11.85 -0.67
N ILE A 73 11.95 -10.59 -0.30
CA ILE A 73 12.83 -9.54 -0.84
C ILE A 73 14.17 -9.60 -0.14
N THR A 74 14.16 -9.51 1.19
CA THR A 74 15.32 -9.67 2.07
C THR A 74 14.87 -10.20 3.42
N PRO A 75 15.66 -11.03 4.11
CA PRO A 75 15.34 -11.44 5.46
C PRO A 75 15.45 -10.24 6.40
N LEU A 76 14.29 -9.78 6.89
CA LEU A 76 14.20 -8.70 7.86
C LEU A 76 14.23 -9.27 9.28
N ASP A 77 15.13 -8.73 10.10
CA ASP A 77 15.05 -8.80 11.54
C ASP A 77 14.07 -7.74 12.05
N TYR A 78 13.78 -7.76 13.34
CA TYR A 78 12.78 -6.87 13.93
C TYR A 78 13.14 -5.38 13.77
N SER A 79 14.39 -5.02 13.99
CA SER A 79 14.90 -3.65 13.83
C SER A 79 14.86 -3.19 12.38
N GLY A 80 15.20 -4.08 11.43
CA GLY A 80 15.10 -3.80 10.01
C GLY A 80 13.66 -3.61 9.54
N ALA A 81 12.71 -4.39 10.07
CA ALA A 81 11.30 -4.21 9.77
C ALA A 81 10.76 -2.88 10.28
N LEU A 82 11.12 -2.48 11.50
CA LEU A 82 10.76 -1.18 12.07
C LEU A 82 11.36 -0.03 11.26
N ALA A 83 12.64 -0.11 10.91
CA ALA A 83 13.31 0.90 10.08
C ALA A 83 12.67 1.03 8.70
N ALA A 84 12.28 -0.09 8.06
CA ALA A 84 11.59 -0.08 6.78
C ALA A 84 10.22 0.60 6.89
N GLN A 85 9.43 0.27 7.91
CA GLN A 85 8.12 0.89 8.14
C GLN A 85 8.24 2.39 8.43
N ALA A 86 9.15 2.79 9.31
CA ALA A 86 9.40 4.19 9.63
C ALA A 86 9.80 5.00 8.40
N SER A 87 10.72 4.47 7.58
CA SER A 87 11.19 5.12 6.36
C SER A 87 10.08 5.25 5.32
N ALA A 88 9.27 4.21 5.13
CA ALA A 88 8.14 4.23 4.21
C ALA A 88 7.07 5.24 4.66
N ALA A 89 6.72 5.25 5.95
CA ALA A 89 5.75 6.19 6.52
C ALA A 89 6.22 7.64 6.38
N PHE A 90 7.47 7.91 6.73
CA PHE A 90 8.06 9.25 6.61
C PHE A 90 8.04 9.73 5.15
N GLY A 91 8.44 8.88 4.21
CA GLY A 91 8.42 9.20 2.78
C GLY A 91 7.01 9.50 2.27
N VAL A 92 6.05 8.62 2.57
CA VAL A 92 4.64 8.83 2.17
C VAL A 92 4.07 10.10 2.78
N HIS A 93 4.32 10.35 4.07
CA HIS A 93 3.84 11.55 4.75
C HIS A 93 4.42 12.82 4.14
N LEU A 94 5.73 12.87 3.89
CA LEU A 94 6.40 14.02 3.31
C LEU A 94 5.82 14.39 1.93
N PHE A 95 5.67 13.41 1.04
CA PHE A 95 5.12 13.64 -0.29
C PHE A 95 3.62 13.99 -0.25
N SER A 96 2.86 13.39 0.67
CA SER A 96 1.44 13.72 0.87
C SER A 96 1.28 15.17 1.34
N MET A 97 2.16 15.68 2.20
CA MET A 97 2.15 17.10 2.60
C MET A 97 2.46 18.06 1.42
N LEU A 98 3.23 17.59 0.45
CA LEU A 98 3.51 18.36 -0.78
C LEU A 98 2.39 18.23 -1.84
N GLY A 99 1.31 17.49 -1.54
CA GLY A 99 0.22 17.23 -2.47
C GLY A 99 0.59 16.28 -3.61
N ILE A 100 1.68 15.53 -3.47
CA ILE A 100 2.14 14.56 -4.47
C ILE A 100 1.60 13.18 -4.11
N PRO A 101 0.72 12.58 -4.94
CA PRO A 101 0.22 11.24 -4.69
C PRO A 101 1.35 10.22 -4.82
N VAL A 102 1.52 9.38 -3.81
CA VAL A 102 2.55 8.34 -3.77
C VAL A 102 1.94 6.97 -3.48
N SER A 103 2.58 5.93 -4.01
CA SER A 103 2.20 4.55 -3.72
C SER A 103 2.85 4.08 -2.43
N THR A 104 2.04 3.77 -1.43
CA THR A 104 2.48 3.17 -0.17
C THR A 104 3.19 1.83 -0.39
N SER A 105 2.70 1.00 -1.32
CA SER A 105 3.32 -0.28 -1.67
C SER A 105 4.73 -0.10 -2.24
N GLN A 106 4.94 0.90 -3.10
CA GLN A 106 6.26 1.23 -3.65
C GLN A 106 7.21 1.76 -2.58
N ALA A 107 6.70 2.62 -1.68
CA ALA A 107 7.46 3.15 -0.56
C ALA A 107 7.94 2.02 0.38
N VAL A 108 7.06 1.09 0.75
CA VAL A 108 7.40 -0.06 1.61
C VAL A 108 8.44 -0.97 0.94
N VAL A 109 8.24 -1.32 -0.33
CA VAL A 109 9.20 -2.17 -1.07
C VAL A 109 10.56 -1.47 -1.19
N GLY A 110 10.58 -0.18 -1.51
CA GLY A 110 11.82 0.62 -1.56
C GLY A 110 12.53 0.66 -0.20
N ALA A 111 11.82 0.85 0.89
CA ALA A 111 12.36 0.86 2.23
C ALA A 111 12.94 -0.51 2.63
N VAL A 112 12.25 -1.61 2.29
CA VAL A 112 12.74 -3.00 2.53
C VAL A 112 14.01 -3.27 1.72
N ILE A 113 14.07 -2.82 0.46
CA ILE A 113 15.29 -2.91 -0.35
C ILE A 113 16.41 -2.09 0.30
N GLY A 114 16.14 -0.86 0.73
CA GLY A 114 17.12 0.00 1.40
C GLY A 114 17.72 -0.66 2.63
N VAL A 115 16.89 -1.22 3.52
CA VAL A 115 17.34 -1.99 4.68
C VAL A 115 18.13 -3.23 4.25
N GLY A 116 17.70 -3.93 3.20
CA GLY A 116 18.45 -5.08 2.67
C GLY A 116 19.84 -4.71 2.20
N LEU A 117 19.99 -3.55 1.52
CA LEU A 117 21.27 -3.07 1.01
C LEU A 117 22.26 -2.72 2.14
N THR A 118 21.79 -2.29 3.32
CA THR A 118 22.68 -2.07 4.48
C THR A 118 23.31 -3.37 4.98
N LYS A 119 22.66 -4.52 4.72
CA LYS A 119 23.19 -5.87 5.02
C LYS A 119 24.05 -6.43 3.89
N GLY A 120 24.17 -5.70 2.78
CA GLY A 120 24.93 -6.06 1.58
C GLY A 120 24.04 -6.36 0.38
N ALA A 121 24.54 -6.05 -0.81
CA ALA A 121 23.74 -6.20 -2.05
C ALA A 121 23.23 -7.63 -2.31
N ARG A 122 23.95 -8.65 -1.81
CA ARG A 122 23.54 -10.07 -1.94
C ARG A 122 22.38 -10.44 -1.02
N ALA A 123 22.06 -9.62 -0.02
CA ALA A 123 20.91 -9.84 0.86
C ALA A 123 19.57 -9.53 0.18
N VAL A 124 19.59 -8.79 -0.92
CA VAL A 124 18.38 -8.42 -1.67
C VAL A 124 18.18 -9.36 -2.86
N SER A 125 17.00 -9.98 -2.94
CA SER A 125 16.64 -10.85 -4.07
C SER A 125 16.24 -10.04 -5.30
N GLY A 126 17.18 -9.78 -6.21
CA GLY A 126 16.94 -9.04 -7.46
C GLY A 126 15.82 -9.66 -8.31
N ARG A 127 15.69 -11.01 -8.32
CA ARG A 127 14.62 -11.70 -9.04
C ARG A 127 13.23 -11.34 -8.48
N LYS A 128 13.09 -11.26 -7.15
CA LYS A 128 11.83 -10.88 -6.51
C LYS A 128 11.50 -9.42 -6.74
N VAL A 129 12.49 -8.55 -6.66
CA VAL A 129 12.33 -7.12 -6.98
C VAL A 129 11.87 -6.95 -8.42
N ALA A 130 12.50 -7.60 -9.39
CA ALA A 130 12.09 -7.54 -10.80
C ALA A 130 10.65 -8.03 -11.01
N THR A 131 10.24 -9.11 -10.32
CA THR A 131 8.85 -9.61 -10.39
C THR A 131 7.85 -8.59 -9.86
N ILE A 132 8.17 -7.91 -8.75
CA ILE A 132 7.31 -6.88 -8.16
C ILE A 132 7.20 -5.68 -9.10
N VAL A 133 8.33 -5.20 -9.64
CA VAL A 133 8.36 -4.07 -10.59
C VAL A 133 7.56 -4.41 -11.86
N ALA A 134 7.71 -5.61 -12.40
CA ALA A 134 6.89 -6.07 -13.54
C ALA A 134 5.38 -6.06 -13.18
N GLY A 135 5.02 -6.48 -11.96
CA GLY A 135 3.65 -6.40 -11.48
C GLY A 135 3.11 -4.96 -11.44
N TRP A 136 3.92 -3.99 -11.04
CA TRP A 136 3.53 -2.58 -11.04
C TRP A 136 3.23 -2.01 -12.43
N VAL A 137 3.86 -2.54 -13.47
CA VAL A 137 3.59 -2.16 -14.86
C VAL A 137 2.35 -2.91 -15.40
N ILE A 138 2.26 -4.20 -15.13
CA ILE A 138 1.18 -5.05 -15.67
C ILE A 138 -0.16 -4.71 -15.02
N THR A 139 -0.19 -4.46 -13.70
CA THR A 139 -1.44 -4.22 -12.96
C THR A 139 -2.25 -3.03 -13.51
N PRO A 140 -1.70 -1.83 -13.72
CA PRO A 140 -2.48 -0.73 -14.27
C PRO A 140 -2.92 -0.98 -15.72
N LEU A 141 -2.15 -1.72 -16.52
CA LEU A 141 -2.56 -2.11 -17.87
C LEU A 141 -3.77 -3.04 -17.83
N CYS A 142 -3.73 -4.08 -16.99
CA CYS A 142 -4.87 -4.98 -16.78
C CYS A 142 -6.09 -4.23 -16.24
N ALA A 143 -5.89 -3.32 -15.29
CA ALA A 143 -6.97 -2.50 -14.73
C ALA A 143 -7.61 -1.61 -15.79
N ALA A 144 -6.82 -0.98 -16.66
CA ALA A 144 -7.32 -0.15 -17.74
C ALA A 144 -8.16 -0.95 -18.75
N VAL A 145 -7.68 -2.15 -19.15
CA VAL A 145 -8.42 -3.05 -20.05
C VAL A 145 -9.74 -3.50 -19.40
N PHE A 146 -9.67 -3.89 -18.12
CA PHE A 146 -10.88 -4.31 -17.39
C PHE A 146 -11.89 -3.18 -17.24
N ALA A 147 -11.44 -1.97 -16.88
CA ALA A 147 -12.29 -0.79 -16.75
C ALA A 147 -12.95 -0.41 -18.07
N ALA A 148 -12.19 -0.42 -19.18
CA ALA A 148 -12.72 -0.16 -20.51
C ALA A 148 -13.76 -1.21 -20.94
N GLY A 149 -13.51 -2.49 -20.67
CA GLY A 149 -14.45 -3.56 -20.96
C GLY A 149 -15.74 -3.45 -20.14
N LEU A 150 -15.61 -3.15 -18.85
CA LEU A 150 -16.75 -2.94 -17.96
C LEU A 150 -17.58 -1.72 -18.37
N TYR A 151 -16.91 -0.62 -18.71
CA TYR A 151 -17.59 0.58 -19.22
C TYR A 151 -18.40 0.27 -20.48
N ARG A 152 -17.82 -0.41 -21.45
CA ARG A 152 -18.51 -0.81 -22.69
C ARG A 152 -19.70 -1.74 -22.41
N LEU A 153 -19.52 -2.70 -21.49
CA LEU A 153 -20.60 -3.59 -21.10
C LEU A 153 -21.79 -2.82 -20.50
N LEU A 154 -21.50 -1.90 -19.57
CA LEU A 154 -22.54 -1.06 -18.95
C LEU A 154 -23.19 -0.12 -19.96
N GLU A 155 -22.43 0.46 -20.89
CA GLU A 155 -22.97 1.30 -21.97
C GLU A 155 -24.00 0.52 -22.81
N VAL A 156 -23.69 -0.72 -23.17
CA VAL A 156 -24.61 -1.57 -23.96
C VAL A 156 -25.83 -2.00 -23.16
N LEU A 157 -25.65 -2.40 -21.91
CA LEU A 157 -26.75 -2.94 -21.08
C LEU A 157 -27.69 -1.86 -20.53
N VAL A 158 -27.14 -0.68 -20.19
CA VAL A 158 -27.92 0.37 -19.51
C VAL A 158 -28.39 1.44 -20.47
N PHE A 159 -27.55 1.88 -21.43
CA PHE A 159 -27.84 3.03 -22.29
C PHE A 159 -28.37 2.66 -23.69
N LYS A 160 -28.17 1.43 -24.19
CA LYS A 160 -28.79 0.95 -25.43
C LYS A 160 -30.09 0.17 -25.22
N GLY A 161 -30.44 -0.12 -23.97
CA GLY A 161 -31.71 -0.80 -23.63
C GLY A 161 -32.84 0.16 -23.23
N ALA A 162 -32.58 1.49 -23.26
CA ALA A 162 -33.54 2.56 -23.11
C ALA A 162 -33.72 3.33 -24.45
#